data_e31625922ba4c2fc024d047e9d7f684b
#
_entry.id   e31625922ba4c2fc024d047e9d7f684b
#
_cell.length_a   1.000
_cell.length_b   1.000
_cell.length_c   1.000
_cell.angle_alpha   90.00
_cell.angle_beta   90.00
_cell.angle_gamma   90.00
#
_symmetry.space_group_name_H-M   'P 1'
#
loop_
_entity.id
_entity.type
_entity.pdbx_description
1 polymer ?
#
loop_
_entity_poly.entity_id
_entity_poly.type
_entity_poly.pdbx_seq_one_letter_code
_entity_poly.pdbx_strand_id
1 'polypeptide(L)'
;GRHLWAMVYLLHKHFGRDGREEGEALLERRSGDADHPRILQAFNEETPDWLSFFMFTYFTDRDGKFQLCALAESSFDPLARTTKFMLTEEAHHMFVGESGVSRVIQRTCQAMNELKTDDPAKLRAAGVIDLPTIQRYLNFHYSVTIDLFGADQSSNAAIFYSTGIKGRFEEGKRTDDHILK
;
A
#
# COMPACT_ATOMS: atom_id res chain seq x y z
N GLY A 1 -0.66 9.69 -10.61
CA GLY A 1 -0.27 11.05 -11.01
C GLY A 1 -1.10 12.16 -10.38
N ARG A 2 -2.46 12.15 -10.45
CA ARG A 2 -3.30 13.30 -9.99
C ARG A 2 -3.11 13.66 -8.53
N HIS A 3 -3.03 12.70 -7.64
CA HIS A 3 -2.83 12.94 -6.19
C HIS A 3 -1.48 13.61 -5.92
N LEU A 4 -0.43 13.16 -6.58
CA LEU A 4 0.90 13.76 -6.45
C LEU A 4 0.87 15.23 -6.88
N TRP A 5 0.32 15.54 -8.05
CA TRP A 5 0.24 16.91 -8.56
C TRP A 5 -0.65 17.80 -7.70
N ALA A 6 -1.70 17.26 -7.10
CA ALA A 6 -2.50 18.01 -6.13
C ALA A 6 -1.66 18.42 -4.91
N MET A 7 -0.81 17.52 -4.39
CA MET A 7 0.10 17.85 -3.28
C MET A 7 1.16 18.88 -3.69
N VAL A 8 1.77 18.72 -4.87
CA VAL A 8 2.71 19.70 -5.43
C VAL A 8 2.06 21.09 -5.51
N TYR A 9 0.82 21.17 -6.01
CA TYR A 9 0.08 22.42 -6.07
C TYR A 9 -0.14 23.05 -4.68
N LEU A 10 -0.53 22.25 -3.68
CA LEU A 10 -0.74 22.74 -2.32
C LEU A 10 0.56 23.27 -1.70
N LEU A 11 1.67 22.55 -1.90
CA LEU A 11 3.00 22.98 -1.43
C LEU A 11 3.39 24.34 -2.05
N HIS A 12 3.22 24.47 -3.36
CA HIS A 12 3.53 25.72 -4.06
C HIS A 12 2.65 26.88 -3.60
N LYS A 13 1.35 26.69 -3.60
CA LYS A 13 0.37 27.76 -3.33
C LYS A 13 0.38 28.24 -1.89
N HIS A 14 0.54 27.34 -0.93
CA HIS A 14 0.34 27.65 0.49
C HIS A 14 1.63 27.72 1.30
N PHE A 15 2.68 27.09 0.83
CA PHE A 15 3.94 26.98 1.56
C PHE A 15 5.15 27.56 0.81
N GLY A 16 4.95 28.11 -0.40
CA GLY A 16 5.99 28.73 -1.20
C GLY A 16 7.10 27.77 -1.65
N ARG A 17 6.84 26.44 -1.63
CA ARG A 17 7.81 25.42 -2.05
C ARG A 17 7.46 24.90 -3.44
N ASP A 18 8.46 24.88 -4.32
CA ASP A 18 8.32 24.25 -5.63
C ASP A 18 8.68 22.76 -5.51
N GLY A 19 7.65 21.92 -5.51
CA GLY A 19 7.80 20.46 -5.46
C GLY A 19 7.75 19.80 -6.84
N ARG A 20 7.84 20.54 -7.94
CA ARG A 20 7.71 19.98 -9.29
C ARG A 20 8.82 19.00 -9.62
N GLU A 21 10.08 19.36 -9.36
CA GLU A 21 11.22 18.49 -9.58
C GLU A 21 11.09 17.16 -8.83
N GLU A 22 10.73 17.21 -7.54
CA GLU A 22 10.48 16.01 -6.74
C GLU A 22 9.29 15.21 -7.26
N GLY A 23 8.23 15.89 -7.70
CA GLY A 23 7.06 15.27 -8.28
C GLY A 23 7.39 14.52 -9.57
N GLU A 24 8.14 15.13 -10.46
CA GLU A 24 8.62 14.53 -11.71
C GLU A 24 9.55 13.34 -11.43
N ALA A 25 10.53 13.51 -10.53
CA ALA A 25 11.43 12.44 -10.13
C ALA A 25 10.68 11.24 -9.53
N LEU A 26 9.63 11.46 -8.74
CA LEU A 26 8.80 10.39 -8.20
C LEU A 26 7.99 9.65 -9.27
N LEU A 27 7.56 10.33 -10.33
CA LEU A 27 6.85 9.69 -11.45
C LEU A 27 7.77 8.86 -12.33
N GLU A 28 9.04 9.22 -12.42
CA GLU A 28 10.06 8.51 -13.20
C GLU A 28 10.62 7.29 -12.46
N ARG A 29 10.55 7.27 -11.13
CA ARG A 29 11.05 6.16 -10.31
C ARG A 29 10.28 4.87 -10.57
N ARG A 30 11.03 3.78 -10.65
CA ARG A 30 10.48 2.42 -10.74
C ARG A 30 10.50 1.74 -9.38
N SER A 31 9.58 0.84 -9.16
CA SER A 31 9.61 -0.07 -8.02
C SER A 31 10.84 -0.98 -8.12
N GLY A 32 11.56 -1.17 -7.02
CA GLY A 32 12.79 -1.97 -7.02
C GLY A 32 14.03 -1.27 -7.60
N ASP A 33 13.99 0.05 -7.82
CA ASP A 33 15.15 0.82 -8.28
C ASP A 33 16.17 0.98 -7.15
N ALA A 34 17.24 0.19 -7.21
CA ALA A 34 18.30 0.18 -6.20
C ALA A 34 19.16 1.46 -6.21
N ASP A 35 19.24 2.14 -7.35
CA ASP A 35 20.05 3.37 -7.50
C ASP A 35 19.34 4.59 -6.91
N HIS A 36 18.00 4.53 -6.84
CA HIS A 36 17.17 5.61 -6.29
C HIS A 36 16.18 5.07 -5.26
N PRO A 37 16.66 4.52 -4.12
CA PRO A 37 15.77 3.91 -3.13
C PRO A 37 14.86 4.95 -2.49
N ARG A 38 13.64 4.52 -2.17
CA ARG A 38 12.69 5.32 -1.40
C ARG A 38 12.94 5.12 0.09
N ILE A 39 12.58 6.11 0.89
CA ILE A 39 12.74 6.07 2.35
C ILE A 39 11.95 4.92 2.97
N LEU A 40 10.71 4.70 2.50
CA LEU A 40 9.85 3.63 2.98
C LEU A 40 10.12 2.35 2.19
N GLN A 41 10.60 1.31 2.87
CA GLN A 41 11.05 0.05 2.27
C GLN A 41 10.00 -0.61 1.38
N ALA A 42 8.73 -0.55 1.74
CA ALA A 42 7.64 -1.14 0.96
C ALA A 42 7.61 -0.66 -0.51
N PHE A 43 8.05 0.56 -0.77
CA PHE A 43 8.09 1.13 -2.13
C PHE A 43 9.38 0.77 -2.90
N ASN A 44 10.30 0.03 -2.30
CA ASN A 44 11.50 -0.50 -2.95
C ASN A 44 11.30 -1.95 -3.43
N GLU A 45 10.20 -2.59 -3.01
CA GLU A 45 9.88 -3.95 -3.45
C GLU A 45 9.46 -3.98 -4.92
N GLU A 46 9.94 -4.97 -5.64
CA GLU A 46 9.56 -5.19 -7.03
C GLU A 46 8.10 -5.62 -7.16
N THR A 47 7.47 -5.24 -8.28
CA THR A 47 6.14 -5.72 -8.66
C THR A 47 6.26 -6.54 -9.94
N PRO A 48 6.77 -7.78 -9.87
CA PRO A 48 7.15 -8.57 -11.04
C PRO A 48 5.96 -9.12 -11.82
N ASP A 49 4.81 -9.24 -11.20
CA ASP A 49 3.62 -9.85 -11.79
C ASP A 49 2.30 -9.26 -11.26
N TRP A 50 1.20 -9.70 -11.88
CA TRP A 50 -0.14 -9.26 -11.50
C TRP A 50 -0.56 -9.69 -10.10
N LEU A 51 -0.07 -10.82 -9.58
CA LEU A 51 -0.38 -11.25 -8.22
C LEU A 51 0.25 -10.32 -7.20
N SER A 52 1.50 -9.91 -7.41
CA SER A 52 2.17 -8.87 -6.61
C SER A 52 1.39 -7.57 -6.63
N PHE A 53 0.98 -7.11 -7.82
CA PHE A 53 0.19 -5.90 -7.97
C PHE A 53 -1.14 -5.96 -7.20
N PHE A 54 -1.90 -7.05 -7.35
CA PHE A 54 -3.18 -7.21 -6.65
C PHE A 54 -3.00 -7.31 -5.14
N MET A 55 -1.98 -8.04 -4.66
CA MET A 55 -1.69 -8.16 -3.22
C MET A 55 -1.24 -6.81 -2.63
N PHE A 56 -0.34 -6.09 -3.31
CA PHE A 56 0.08 -4.76 -2.88
C PHE A 56 -1.11 -3.82 -2.77
N THR A 57 -1.90 -3.69 -3.82
CA THR A 57 -3.09 -2.84 -3.85
C THR A 57 -4.11 -3.28 -2.78
N TYR A 58 -4.35 -4.58 -2.61
CA TYR A 58 -5.28 -5.10 -1.62
C TYR A 58 -4.90 -4.71 -0.19
N PHE A 59 -3.63 -4.85 0.18
CA PHE A 59 -3.18 -4.58 1.54
C PHE A 59 -2.86 -3.11 1.77
N THR A 60 -2.09 -2.51 0.87
CA THR A 60 -1.56 -1.14 1.06
C THR A 60 -2.64 -0.09 0.94
N ASP A 61 -3.51 -0.18 -0.07
CA ASP A 61 -4.59 0.80 -0.25
C ASP A 61 -5.67 0.64 0.83
N ARG A 62 -5.90 -0.58 1.31
CA ARG A 62 -6.85 -0.82 2.41
C ARG A 62 -6.44 -0.10 3.69
N ASP A 63 -5.16 -0.13 4.04
CA ASP A 63 -4.66 0.58 5.22
C ASP A 63 -4.44 2.07 4.92
N GLY A 64 -3.96 2.41 3.72
CA GLY A 64 -3.84 3.78 3.22
C GLY A 64 -5.14 4.58 3.27
N LYS A 65 -6.28 3.93 3.06
CA LYS A 65 -7.60 4.53 3.25
C LYS A 65 -7.78 5.14 4.64
N PHE A 66 -7.35 4.48 5.69
CA PHE A 66 -7.46 5.00 7.05
C PHE A 66 -6.56 6.23 7.27
N GLN A 67 -5.38 6.26 6.65
CA GLN A 67 -4.50 7.43 6.64
C GLN A 67 -5.18 8.61 5.94
N LEU A 68 -5.80 8.37 4.79
CA LEU A 68 -6.55 9.40 4.07
C LEU A 68 -7.78 9.87 4.85
N CYS A 69 -8.49 8.97 5.55
CA CYS A 69 -9.59 9.38 6.43
C CYS A 69 -9.12 10.32 7.53
N ALA A 70 -7.98 10.04 8.16
CA ALA A 70 -7.40 10.92 9.18
C ALA A 70 -7.00 12.29 8.59
N LEU A 71 -6.40 12.31 7.39
CA LEU A 71 -6.04 13.55 6.69
C LEU A 71 -7.27 14.36 6.26
N ALA A 72 -8.40 13.70 5.98
CA ALA A 72 -9.65 14.37 5.63
C ALA A 72 -10.26 15.18 6.79
N GLU A 73 -9.83 14.92 8.02
CA GLU A 73 -10.20 15.68 9.22
C GLU A 73 -9.23 16.84 9.52
N SER A 74 -8.27 17.11 8.63
CA SER A 74 -7.30 18.19 8.79
C SER A 74 -7.99 19.55 8.91
N SER A 75 -7.52 20.41 9.82
CA SER A 75 -7.94 21.80 9.92
C SER A 75 -7.48 22.66 8.73
N PHE A 76 -6.52 22.17 7.95
CA PHE A 76 -6.12 22.79 6.69
C PHE A 76 -7.09 22.38 5.57
N ASP A 77 -8.15 23.14 5.40
CA ASP A 77 -9.27 22.86 4.49
C ASP A 77 -8.85 22.46 3.05
N PRO A 78 -7.84 23.09 2.41
CA PRO A 78 -7.40 22.63 1.08
C PRO A 78 -6.91 21.18 1.07
N LEU A 79 -6.19 20.74 2.10
CA LEU A 79 -5.75 19.36 2.24
C LEU A 79 -6.93 18.44 2.50
N ALA A 80 -7.80 18.78 3.45
CA ALA A 80 -8.98 17.99 3.77
C ALA A 80 -9.87 17.72 2.54
N ARG A 81 -10.14 18.75 1.74
CA ARG A 81 -10.92 18.60 0.49
C ARG A 81 -10.21 17.73 -0.54
N THR A 82 -8.91 17.95 -0.75
CA THR A 82 -8.12 17.15 -1.68
C THR A 82 -8.12 15.68 -1.27
N THR A 83 -7.97 15.41 0.01
CA THR A 83 -7.98 14.05 0.56
C THR A 83 -9.36 13.37 0.41
N LYS A 84 -10.45 14.11 0.64
CA LYS A 84 -11.81 13.58 0.39
C LYS A 84 -12.02 13.16 -1.08
N PHE A 85 -11.43 13.91 -2.00
CA PHE A 85 -11.43 13.52 -3.41
C PHE A 85 -10.60 12.25 -3.66
N MET A 86 -9.41 12.14 -3.03
CA MET A 86 -8.58 10.93 -3.13
C MET A 86 -9.30 9.69 -2.62
N LEU A 87 -10.05 9.78 -1.52
CA LEU A 87 -10.83 8.67 -0.97
C LEU A 87 -11.85 8.09 -1.95
N THR A 88 -12.35 8.89 -2.88
CA THR A 88 -13.25 8.40 -3.94
C THR A 88 -12.53 7.46 -4.91
N GLU A 89 -11.26 7.74 -5.21
CA GLU A 89 -10.44 6.88 -6.08
C GLU A 89 -9.96 5.61 -5.35
N GLU A 90 -9.68 5.72 -4.04
CA GLU A 90 -9.26 4.57 -3.22
C GLU A 90 -10.30 3.44 -3.17
N ALA A 91 -11.58 3.76 -3.23
CA ALA A 91 -12.63 2.75 -3.33
C ALA A 91 -12.47 1.87 -4.58
N HIS A 92 -12.03 2.46 -5.70
CA HIS A 92 -11.76 1.72 -6.94
C HIS A 92 -10.49 0.87 -6.82
N HIS A 93 -9.42 1.41 -6.24
CA HIS A 93 -8.18 0.67 -6.04
C HIS A 93 -8.40 -0.57 -5.15
N MET A 94 -9.10 -0.40 -4.03
CA MET A 94 -9.45 -1.53 -3.15
C MET A 94 -10.26 -2.60 -3.88
N PHE A 95 -11.23 -2.19 -4.70
CA PHE A 95 -12.01 -3.13 -5.51
C PHE A 95 -11.12 -3.89 -6.50
N VAL A 96 -10.16 -3.24 -7.15
CA VAL A 96 -9.23 -3.88 -8.09
C VAL A 96 -8.36 -4.90 -7.36
N GLY A 97 -7.77 -4.55 -6.22
CA GLY A 97 -6.97 -5.46 -5.42
C GLY A 97 -7.76 -6.68 -4.95
N GLU A 98 -8.92 -6.45 -4.31
CA GLU A 98 -9.78 -7.51 -3.78
C GLU A 98 -10.30 -8.44 -4.87
N SER A 99 -10.83 -7.89 -5.95
CA SER A 99 -11.34 -8.69 -7.07
C SER A 99 -10.24 -9.47 -7.78
N GLY A 100 -9.03 -8.88 -7.92
CA GLY A 100 -7.87 -9.54 -8.50
C GLY A 100 -7.44 -10.76 -7.69
N VAL A 101 -7.22 -10.59 -6.39
CA VAL A 101 -6.87 -11.69 -5.48
C VAL A 101 -7.95 -12.77 -5.47
N SER A 102 -9.23 -12.36 -5.36
CA SER A 102 -10.36 -13.30 -5.37
C SER A 102 -10.41 -14.13 -6.64
N ARG A 103 -10.22 -13.52 -7.81
CA ARG A 103 -10.22 -14.24 -9.10
C ARG A 103 -9.08 -15.25 -9.20
N VAL A 104 -7.89 -14.90 -8.72
CA VAL A 104 -6.76 -15.83 -8.70
C VAL A 104 -7.09 -17.05 -7.85
N ILE A 105 -7.58 -16.83 -6.63
CA ILE A 105 -7.96 -17.92 -5.71
C ILE A 105 -9.08 -18.77 -6.30
N GLN A 106 -10.14 -18.15 -6.81
CA GLN A 106 -11.28 -18.86 -7.42
C GLN A 106 -10.83 -19.71 -8.61
N ARG A 107 -9.96 -19.19 -9.49
CA ARG A 107 -9.45 -19.96 -10.62
C ARG A 107 -8.62 -21.16 -10.18
N THR A 108 -7.80 -21.00 -9.14
CA THR A 108 -7.03 -22.09 -8.55
C THR A 108 -7.95 -23.17 -7.97
N CYS A 109 -8.92 -22.77 -7.14
CA CYS A 109 -9.90 -23.71 -6.56
C CYS A 109 -10.72 -24.43 -7.64
N GLN A 110 -11.12 -23.73 -8.69
CA GLN A 110 -11.80 -24.33 -9.83
C GLN A 110 -10.93 -25.40 -10.50
N ALA A 111 -9.66 -25.11 -10.79
CA ALA A 111 -8.73 -26.08 -11.36
C ALA A 111 -8.51 -27.29 -10.44
N MET A 112 -8.41 -27.08 -9.12
CA MET A 112 -8.32 -28.18 -8.15
C MET A 112 -9.54 -29.10 -8.23
N ASN A 113 -10.73 -28.55 -8.36
CA ASN A 113 -11.96 -29.33 -8.51
C ASN A 113 -12.05 -30.05 -9.85
N GLU A 114 -11.66 -29.40 -10.96
CA GLU A 114 -11.66 -29.98 -12.30
C GLU A 114 -10.66 -31.15 -12.42
N LEU A 115 -9.46 -30.95 -11.89
CA LEU A 115 -8.35 -31.92 -11.94
C LEU A 115 -8.39 -32.94 -10.78
N LYS A 116 -9.26 -32.73 -9.79
CA LYS A 116 -9.36 -33.53 -8.56
C LYS A 116 -8.01 -33.72 -7.88
N THR A 117 -7.24 -32.62 -7.77
CA THR A 117 -5.89 -32.62 -7.18
C THR A 117 -5.60 -31.28 -6.52
N ASP A 118 -4.79 -31.31 -5.47
CA ASP A 118 -4.20 -30.16 -4.80
C ASP A 118 -2.67 -30.09 -5.04
N ASP A 119 -2.13 -30.99 -5.86
CA ASP A 119 -0.71 -31.04 -6.21
C ASP A 119 -0.27 -29.76 -6.92
N PRO A 120 0.64 -28.96 -6.29
CA PRO A 120 1.10 -27.70 -6.85
C PRO A 120 1.74 -27.84 -8.26
N ALA A 121 2.43 -28.95 -8.54
CA ALA A 121 3.07 -29.16 -9.83
C ALA A 121 2.03 -29.35 -10.94
N LYS A 122 0.97 -30.11 -10.67
CA LYS A 122 -0.13 -30.33 -11.61
C LYS A 122 -0.93 -29.06 -11.86
N LEU A 123 -1.17 -28.27 -10.81
CA LEU A 123 -1.85 -26.99 -10.94
C LEU A 123 -1.05 -26.00 -11.78
N ARG A 124 0.26 -25.86 -11.55
CA ARG A 124 1.13 -25.03 -12.40
C ARG A 124 1.18 -25.50 -13.84
N ALA A 125 1.22 -26.81 -14.07
CA ALA A 125 1.16 -27.38 -15.43
C ALA A 125 -0.17 -27.06 -16.14
N ALA A 126 -1.26 -26.89 -15.38
CA ALA A 126 -2.55 -26.45 -15.89
C ALA A 126 -2.67 -24.93 -16.08
N GLY A 127 -1.59 -24.17 -15.86
CA GLY A 127 -1.54 -22.72 -16.05
C GLY A 127 -2.23 -21.90 -14.98
N VAL A 128 -2.37 -22.45 -13.76
CA VAL A 128 -2.91 -21.72 -12.60
C VAL A 128 -1.86 -21.55 -11.51
N ILE A 129 -2.04 -20.57 -10.66
CA ILE A 129 -1.15 -20.32 -9.52
C ILE A 129 -1.58 -21.25 -8.38
N ASP A 130 -0.64 -22.04 -7.85
CA ASP A 130 -0.92 -22.97 -6.74
C ASP A 130 -1.11 -22.25 -5.40
N LEU A 131 -1.83 -22.88 -4.47
CA LEU A 131 -2.13 -22.30 -3.15
C LEU A 131 -0.88 -21.97 -2.33
N PRO A 132 0.18 -22.80 -2.28
CA PRO A 132 1.43 -22.44 -1.60
C PRO A 132 2.07 -21.16 -2.16
N THR A 133 2.01 -20.95 -3.45
CA THR A 133 2.49 -19.71 -4.08
C THR A 133 1.63 -18.51 -3.66
N ILE A 134 0.31 -18.62 -3.72
CA ILE A 134 -0.61 -17.56 -3.28
C ILE A 134 -0.36 -17.23 -1.79
N GLN A 135 -0.20 -18.26 -0.95
CA GLN A 135 0.08 -18.04 0.48
C GLN A 135 1.40 -17.32 0.73
N ARG A 136 2.44 -17.64 -0.02
CA ARG A 136 3.74 -16.96 0.09
C ARG A 136 3.64 -15.48 -0.27
N TYR A 137 2.92 -15.14 -1.35
CA TYR A 137 2.67 -13.75 -1.75
C TYR A 137 1.84 -13.00 -0.70
N LEU A 138 0.82 -13.64 -0.16
CA LEU A 138 0.00 -13.08 0.91
C LEU A 138 0.83 -12.77 2.14
N ASN A 139 1.64 -13.70 2.61
CA ASN A 139 2.51 -13.50 3.78
C ASN A 139 3.51 -12.38 3.54
N PHE A 140 4.13 -12.33 2.36
CA PHE A 140 5.09 -11.30 2.00
C PHE A 140 4.44 -9.91 2.02
N HIS A 141 3.36 -9.70 1.26
CA HIS A 141 2.71 -8.40 1.16
C HIS A 141 2.06 -7.96 2.48
N TYR A 142 1.53 -8.91 3.25
CA TYR A 142 1.03 -8.63 4.59
C TYR A 142 2.15 -8.10 5.51
N SER A 143 3.32 -8.75 5.51
CA SER A 143 4.47 -8.33 6.31
C SER A 143 4.99 -6.96 5.89
N VAL A 144 5.10 -6.72 4.59
CA VAL A 144 5.52 -5.42 4.03
C VAL A 144 4.55 -4.30 4.42
N THR A 145 3.25 -4.58 4.39
CA THR A 145 2.22 -3.59 4.76
C THR A 145 2.24 -3.28 6.25
N ILE A 146 2.39 -4.29 7.11
CA ILE A 146 2.54 -4.06 8.55
C ILE A 146 3.77 -3.22 8.84
N ASP A 147 4.89 -3.49 8.17
CA ASP A 147 6.09 -2.66 8.30
C ASP A 147 5.85 -1.22 7.83
N LEU A 148 5.20 -1.04 6.68
CA LEU A 148 4.91 0.28 6.10
C LEU A 148 4.07 1.16 7.04
N PHE A 149 3.00 0.61 7.60
CA PHE A 149 2.06 1.38 8.43
C PHE A 149 2.37 1.34 9.92
N GLY A 150 3.45 0.65 10.32
CA GLY A 150 4.08 0.78 11.62
C GLY A 150 3.39 0.03 12.74
N ALA A 151 3.61 -1.27 12.83
CA ALA A 151 3.59 -1.96 14.11
C ALA A 151 4.76 -1.48 15.00
N ASP A 152 4.73 -1.81 16.29
CA ASP A 152 5.78 -1.42 17.26
C ASP A 152 7.21 -1.83 16.84
N GLN A 153 7.34 -2.79 15.94
CA GLN A 153 8.60 -3.30 15.39
C GLN A 153 8.85 -2.90 13.94
N SER A 154 8.16 -1.88 13.44
CA SER A 154 8.37 -1.41 12.07
C SER A 154 9.76 -0.83 11.87
N SER A 155 10.41 -1.16 10.74
CA SER A 155 11.65 -0.54 10.30
C SER A 155 11.52 0.99 10.09
N ASN A 156 10.31 1.48 9.88
CA ASN A 156 9.98 2.89 9.67
C ASN A 156 9.65 3.65 10.96
N ALA A 157 9.59 2.98 12.12
CA ALA A 157 9.14 3.59 13.37
C ALA A 157 9.93 4.86 13.75
N ALA A 158 11.26 4.83 13.60
CA ALA A 158 12.10 5.99 13.87
C ALA A 158 11.84 7.16 12.93
N ILE A 159 11.61 6.87 11.64
CA ILE A 159 11.31 7.88 10.62
C ILE A 159 9.94 8.50 10.90
N PHE A 160 8.93 7.71 11.16
CA PHE A 160 7.59 8.19 11.48
C PHE A 160 7.56 9.05 12.73
N TYR A 161 8.31 8.64 13.75
CA TYR A 161 8.44 9.43 14.97
C TYR A 161 9.14 10.78 14.73
N SER A 162 10.29 10.79 14.05
CA SER A 162 11.08 12.00 13.80
C SER A 162 10.36 12.99 12.88
N THR A 163 9.51 12.51 11.97
CA THR A 163 8.73 13.35 11.06
C THR A 163 7.37 13.75 11.61
N GLY A 164 6.97 13.23 12.77
CA GLY A 164 5.68 13.50 13.38
C GLY A 164 4.48 12.87 12.65
N ILE A 165 4.71 11.95 11.74
CA ILE A 165 3.64 11.26 10.97
C ILE A 165 2.95 10.24 11.88
N LYS A 166 3.73 9.49 12.67
CA LYS A 166 3.25 8.45 13.58
C LYS A 166 4.23 8.27 14.73
N GLY A 167 3.76 7.67 15.79
CA GLY A 167 4.55 7.46 16.99
C GLY A 167 4.58 8.70 17.89
N ARG A 168 4.13 8.52 19.10
CA ARG A 168 4.21 9.53 20.15
C ARG A 168 5.25 9.08 21.16
N PHE A 169 5.86 10.04 21.84
CA PHE A 169 6.72 9.70 22.96
C PHE A 169 5.97 8.77 23.94
N GLU A 170 6.56 7.62 24.21
CA GLU A 170 5.98 6.58 25.08
C GLU A 170 4.61 6.04 24.58
N GLU A 171 4.43 5.91 23.29
CA GLU A 171 3.17 5.44 22.68
C GLU A 171 2.69 4.11 23.27
N GLY A 172 3.58 3.15 23.52
CA GLY A 172 3.23 1.87 24.13
C GLY A 172 2.76 1.92 25.60
N LYS A 173 2.84 3.10 26.24
CA LYS A 173 2.29 3.35 27.58
C LYS A 173 0.91 4.01 27.55
N ARG A 174 0.40 4.35 26.37
CA ARG A 174 -0.89 5.04 26.21
C ARG A 174 -2.01 4.02 26.04
N THR A 175 -3.13 4.29 26.67
CA THR A 175 -4.34 3.45 26.58
C THR A 175 -5.29 3.87 25.48
N ASP A 176 -4.97 4.95 24.75
CA ASP A 176 -5.81 5.52 23.69
C ASP A 176 -5.40 5.06 22.27
N ASP A 177 -4.43 4.17 22.14
CA ASP A 177 -3.94 3.65 20.84
C ASP A 177 -5.04 2.95 20.01
N HIS A 178 -6.06 2.43 20.67
CA HIS A 178 -7.21 1.83 20.01
C HIS A 178 -8.06 2.84 19.23
N ILE A 179 -7.92 4.12 19.52
CA ILE A 179 -8.66 5.21 18.85
C ILE A 179 -7.99 5.59 17.51
N LEU A 180 -6.70 5.27 17.36
CA LEU A 180 -5.88 5.61 16.19
C LEU A 180 -5.73 4.47 15.18
N LYS A 181 -6.38 3.33 15.44
CA LYS A 181 -6.35 2.15 14.56
C LYS A 181 -7.48 2.14 13.55
#